data_def198b9820251a68e9f11e695d29ab9
#
_entry.id   def198b9820251a68e9f11e695d29ab9
#
_cell.length_a   1.000
_cell.length_b   1.000
_cell.length_c   1.000
_cell.angle_alpha   90.00
_cell.angle_beta   90.00
_cell.angle_gamma   90.00
#
_symmetry.space_group_name_H-M   'P 1'
#
loop_
_entity.id
_entity.type
_entity.pdbx_description
1 polymer ?
#
loop_
_entity_poly.entity_id
_entity_poly.type
_entity_poly.pdbx_seq_one_letter_code
_entity_poly.pdbx_strand_id
1 'polypeptide(L)'
;VIRRFLRISRSILEEWTAMFSGRFPPYHKMGIAVAVITTVAFSIILSHDVVFEAPVAVIDLDQSRWSAELIEKLNASSYMQVERVVHSPADPRRMTAHDRVQAVIFIPKDAQASLLRGAQTVRLGTYLDDSNTAQNGGLISQLNEITAELSAERAASRPGGVSALGQTTAGTEALLSPLRMGFRYLSNPTGQGATGTVINFLLFFSLMFHGLTSLMIIGRLRVTGLWNT
;
A
#
# COMPACT_ATOMS: atom_id res chain seq x y z
N VAL A 1 -32.70 0.88 -39.12
CA VAL A 1 -31.80 1.03 -37.94
C VAL A 1 -32.63 0.95 -36.66
N ILE A 2 -33.69 1.72 -36.47
CA ILE A 2 -34.52 1.80 -35.25
C ILE A 2 -35.12 0.43 -34.87
N ARG A 3 -35.66 -0.35 -35.86
CA ARG A 3 -36.24 -1.67 -35.59
C ARG A 3 -35.21 -2.72 -35.16
N ARG A 4 -33.93 -2.58 -35.54
CA ARG A 4 -32.85 -3.44 -35.05
C ARG A 4 -32.46 -3.09 -33.64
N PHE A 5 -32.40 -1.79 -33.34
CA PHE A 5 -32.08 -1.30 -31.98
C PHE A 5 -33.14 -1.74 -30.95
N LEU A 6 -34.43 -1.61 -31.32
CA LEU A 6 -35.55 -2.06 -30.47
C LEU A 6 -35.55 -3.59 -30.24
N ARG A 7 -35.13 -4.40 -31.23
CA ARG A 7 -34.99 -5.84 -31.03
C ARG A 7 -33.83 -6.19 -30.08
N ILE A 8 -32.69 -5.51 -30.20
CA ILE A 8 -31.53 -5.73 -29.34
C ILE A 8 -31.86 -5.31 -27.90
N SER A 9 -32.47 -4.14 -27.70
CA SER A 9 -32.85 -3.70 -26.36
C SER A 9 -33.86 -4.61 -25.69
N ARG A 10 -34.84 -5.13 -26.48
CA ARG A 10 -35.81 -6.09 -25.97
C ARG A 10 -35.18 -7.42 -25.59
N SER A 11 -34.26 -7.93 -26.41
CA SER A 11 -33.52 -9.14 -26.11
C SER A 11 -32.66 -9.01 -24.87
N ILE A 12 -32.01 -7.85 -24.65
CA ILE A 12 -31.24 -7.57 -23.43
C ILE A 12 -32.18 -7.54 -22.22
N LEU A 13 -33.34 -6.93 -22.33
CA LEU A 13 -34.30 -6.84 -21.23
C LEU A 13 -34.89 -8.21 -20.88
N GLU A 14 -35.19 -9.03 -21.90
CA GLU A 14 -35.65 -10.42 -21.71
C GLU A 14 -34.58 -11.31 -21.06
N GLU A 15 -33.29 -11.14 -21.41
CA GLU A 15 -32.17 -11.81 -20.77
C GLU A 15 -32.02 -11.37 -19.30
N TRP A 16 -32.11 -10.06 -19.03
CA TRP A 16 -32.04 -9.53 -17.69
C TRP A 16 -33.18 -10.06 -16.81
N THR A 17 -34.40 -10.00 -17.31
CA THR A 17 -35.57 -10.54 -16.57
C THR A 17 -35.47 -12.06 -16.39
N ALA A 18 -34.94 -12.81 -17.34
CA ALA A 18 -34.69 -14.23 -17.20
C ALA A 18 -33.61 -14.55 -16.15
N MET A 19 -32.55 -13.73 -16.08
CA MET A 19 -31.48 -13.84 -15.07
C MET A 19 -32.01 -13.60 -13.65
N PHE A 20 -32.85 -12.58 -13.46
CA PHE A 20 -33.38 -12.22 -12.14
C PHE A 20 -34.61 -13.01 -11.72
N SER A 21 -35.39 -13.56 -12.66
CA SER A 21 -36.64 -14.28 -12.37
C SER A 21 -36.47 -15.72 -11.91
N GLY A 22 -35.21 -16.22 -11.82
CA GLY A 22 -34.92 -17.60 -11.42
C GLY A 22 -35.45 -18.66 -12.39
N ARG A 23 -35.91 -18.26 -13.56
CA ARG A 23 -36.49 -19.15 -14.59
C ARG A 23 -35.47 -20.13 -15.19
N PHE A 24 -34.16 -19.81 -14.99
CA PHE A 24 -33.04 -20.67 -15.36
C PHE A 24 -32.23 -21.03 -14.10
N PRO A 25 -32.52 -22.16 -13.46
CA PRO A 25 -31.88 -22.58 -12.20
C PRO A 25 -30.34 -22.56 -12.17
N PRO A 26 -29.58 -22.80 -13.28
CA PRO A 26 -28.13 -22.79 -13.19
C PRO A 26 -27.53 -21.41 -12.92
N TYR A 27 -28.15 -20.31 -13.35
CA TYR A 27 -27.55 -18.98 -13.22
C TYR A 27 -27.42 -18.51 -11.78
N HIS A 28 -28.44 -18.73 -10.96
CA HIS A 28 -28.38 -18.35 -9.52
C HIS A 28 -27.30 -19.14 -8.78
N LYS A 29 -27.26 -20.45 -9.01
CA LYS A 29 -26.28 -21.33 -8.38
C LYS A 29 -24.85 -21.00 -8.83
N MET A 30 -24.65 -20.72 -10.13
CA MET A 30 -23.36 -20.29 -10.65
C MET A 30 -22.93 -18.91 -10.11
N GLY A 31 -23.84 -17.93 -10.05
CA GLY A 31 -23.57 -16.62 -9.50
C GLY A 31 -23.14 -16.70 -8.04
N ILE A 32 -23.85 -17.47 -7.22
CA ILE A 32 -23.49 -17.72 -5.82
C ILE A 32 -22.14 -18.43 -5.71
N ALA A 33 -21.94 -19.49 -6.50
CA ALA A 33 -20.68 -20.25 -6.48
C ALA A 33 -19.49 -19.36 -6.83
N VAL A 34 -19.61 -18.52 -7.87
CA VAL A 34 -18.55 -17.58 -8.26
C VAL A 34 -18.31 -16.54 -7.17
N ALA A 35 -19.36 -15.97 -6.58
CA ALA A 35 -19.22 -15.01 -5.49
C ALA A 35 -18.49 -15.63 -4.30
N VAL A 36 -18.84 -16.85 -3.91
CA VAL A 36 -18.20 -17.58 -2.81
C VAL A 36 -16.73 -17.88 -3.15
N ILE A 37 -16.46 -18.43 -4.33
CA ILE A 37 -15.09 -18.76 -4.75
C ILE A 37 -14.23 -17.49 -4.79
N THR A 38 -14.76 -16.40 -5.35
CA THR A 38 -14.04 -15.12 -5.43
C THR A 38 -13.76 -14.57 -4.04
N THR A 39 -14.75 -14.58 -3.15
CA THR A 39 -14.60 -14.11 -1.78
C THR A 39 -13.55 -14.93 -1.03
N VAL A 40 -13.61 -16.25 -1.13
CA VAL A 40 -12.63 -17.15 -0.49
C VAL A 40 -11.23 -16.94 -1.07
N ALA A 41 -11.10 -16.85 -2.39
CA ALA A 41 -9.82 -16.62 -3.04
C ALA A 41 -9.21 -15.28 -2.63
N PHE A 42 -10.00 -14.20 -2.63
CA PHE A 42 -9.54 -12.90 -2.15
C PHE A 42 -9.23 -12.90 -0.66
N SER A 43 -10.04 -13.56 0.15
CA SER A 43 -9.76 -13.68 1.58
C SER A 43 -8.42 -14.37 1.84
N ILE A 44 -8.09 -15.42 1.09
CA ILE A 44 -6.80 -16.12 1.20
C ILE A 44 -5.66 -15.24 0.70
N ILE A 45 -5.81 -14.59 -0.45
CA ILE A 45 -4.79 -13.72 -1.03
C ILE A 45 -4.51 -12.53 -0.10
N LEU A 46 -5.55 -11.86 0.39
CA LEU A 46 -5.42 -10.66 1.23
C LEU A 46 -5.08 -10.98 2.69
N SER A 47 -5.30 -12.21 3.16
CA SER A 47 -4.92 -12.60 4.53
C SER A 47 -3.41 -12.64 4.76
N HIS A 48 -2.62 -12.75 3.69
CA HIS A 48 -1.16 -12.73 3.75
C HIS A 48 -0.55 -11.34 3.50
N ASP A 49 -1.38 -10.31 3.26
CA ASP A 49 -0.92 -8.95 3.01
C ASP A 49 -0.67 -8.12 4.29
N VAL A 50 -0.92 -8.68 5.46
CA VAL A 50 -0.52 -8.06 6.72
C VAL A 50 0.95 -8.41 6.96
N VAL A 51 1.84 -7.48 6.63
CA VAL A 51 3.27 -7.63 6.91
C VAL A 51 3.48 -7.44 8.39
N PHE A 52 3.80 -8.52 9.06
CA PHE A 52 4.42 -8.48 10.36
C PHE A 52 5.94 -8.60 10.13
N GLU A 53 6.71 -7.76 10.86
CA GLU A 53 8.17 -7.84 10.86
C GLU A 53 8.82 -7.66 9.48
N ALA A 54 8.41 -6.60 8.74
CA ALA A 54 9.06 -6.27 7.48
C ALA A 54 10.58 -6.06 7.68
N PRO A 55 11.43 -6.77 6.94
CA PRO A 55 12.87 -6.62 7.08
C PRO A 55 13.29 -5.23 6.59
N VAL A 56 13.89 -4.44 7.48
CA VAL A 56 14.39 -3.09 7.15
C VAL A 56 15.88 -2.98 7.46
N ALA A 57 16.59 -2.20 6.65
CA ALA A 57 17.96 -1.82 6.94
C ALA A 57 18.02 -0.34 7.34
N VAL A 58 18.95 0.00 8.20
CA VAL A 58 19.18 1.37 8.62
C VAL A 58 20.59 1.79 8.23
N ILE A 59 20.72 2.93 7.54
CA ILE A 59 21.98 3.59 7.29
C ILE A 59 22.08 4.73 8.29
N ASP A 60 22.84 4.53 9.36
CA ASP A 60 23.03 5.51 10.43
C ASP A 60 24.37 6.22 10.27
N LEU A 61 24.33 7.44 9.75
CA LEU A 61 25.52 8.29 9.64
C LEU A 61 25.69 9.23 10.84
N ASP A 62 24.69 9.33 11.71
CA ASP A 62 24.73 10.18 12.89
C ASP A 62 25.44 9.49 14.06
N GLN A 63 25.27 8.21 14.23
CA GLN A 63 25.88 7.38 15.29
C GLN A 63 25.73 7.99 16.67
N SER A 64 24.60 8.62 16.94
CA SER A 64 24.30 9.32 18.16
C SER A 64 23.41 8.48 19.09
N ARG A 65 23.28 8.93 20.34
CA ARG A 65 22.32 8.31 21.26
C ARG A 65 20.89 8.39 20.74
N TRP A 66 20.56 9.47 20.05
CA TRP A 66 19.23 9.66 19.46
C TRP A 66 18.98 8.69 18.29
N SER A 67 19.98 8.49 17.42
CA SER A 67 19.83 7.53 16.31
C SER A 67 19.69 6.10 16.84
N ALA A 68 20.40 5.74 17.91
CA ALA A 68 20.24 4.45 18.57
C ALA A 68 18.83 4.26 19.16
N GLU A 69 18.29 5.28 19.83
CA GLU A 69 16.91 5.27 20.34
C GLU A 69 15.87 5.14 19.23
N LEU A 70 16.06 5.83 18.11
CA LEU A 70 15.20 5.67 16.92
C LEU A 70 15.25 4.25 16.38
N ILE A 71 16.44 3.66 16.24
CA ILE A 71 16.62 2.28 15.77
C ILE A 71 15.93 1.28 16.70
N GLU A 72 16.05 1.48 18.01
CA GLU A 72 15.38 0.66 19.01
C GLU A 72 13.84 0.75 18.89
N LYS A 73 13.28 1.95 18.75
CA LYS A 73 11.84 2.17 18.52
C LYS A 73 11.38 1.52 17.20
N LEU A 74 12.17 1.61 16.13
CA LEU A 74 11.87 0.94 14.86
C LEU A 74 11.83 -0.59 15.04
N ASN A 75 12.78 -1.14 15.78
CA ASN A 75 12.85 -2.59 16.00
C ASN A 75 11.79 -3.09 17.01
N ALA A 76 11.30 -2.22 17.89
CA ALA A 76 10.20 -2.55 18.82
C ALA A 76 8.82 -2.54 18.15
N SER A 77 8.72 -2.02 16.92
CA SER A 77 7.49 -2.02 16.15
C SER A 77 7.15 -3.43 15.66
N SER A 78 5.88 -3.82 15.75
CA SER A 78 5.38 -5.09 15.21
C SER A 78 5.37 -5.17 13.68
N TYR A 79 5.56 -4.05 12.98
CA TYR A 79 5.55 -3.98 11.52
C TYR A 79 6.94 -4.04 10.90
N MET A 80 8.00 -3.83 11.68
CA MET A 80 9.37 -3.72 11.19
C MET A 80 10.33 -4.54 12.03
N GLN A 81 11.27 -5.20 11.37
CA GLN A 81 12.42 -5.85 11.99
C GLN A 81 13.70 -5.25 11.40
N VAL A 82 14.53 -4.66 12.24
CA VAL A 82 15.81 -4.11 11.81
C VAL A 82 16.81 -5.23 11.66
N GLU A 83 17.03 -5.70 10.42
CA GLU A 83 17.97 -6.77 10.13
C GLU A 83 19.42 -6.29 10.06
N ARG A 84 19.61 -5.05 9.63
CA ARG A 84 20.95 -4.52 9.41
C ARG A 84 21.07 -3.04 9.73
N VAL A 85 22.11 -2.69 10.45
CA VAL A 85 22.53 -1.30 10.66
C VAL A 85 23.89 -1.08 10.03
N VAL A 86 24.02 -0.07 9.19
CA VAL A 86 25.26 0.28 8.49
C VAL A 86 25.65 1.71 8.86
N HIS A 87 26.88 1.90 9.34
CA HIS A 87 27.41 3.18 9.79
C HIS A 87 28.27 3.90 8.73
N SER A 88 28.15 3.48 7.49
CA SER A 88 28.87 4.09 6.36
C SER A 88 27.89 4.38 5.22
N PRO A 89 28.20 5.35 4.35
CA PRO A 89 27.40 5.59 3.17
C PRO A 89 27.26 4.32 2.33
N ALA A 90 26.04 3.87 2.11
CA ALA A 90 25.71 2.70 1.31
C ALA A 90 24.63 3.05 0.28
N ASP A 91 24.57 2.30 -0.82
CA ASP A 91 23.55 2.47 -1.83
C ASP A 91 22.27 1.72 -1.41
N PRO A 92 21.16 2.41 -1.12
CA PRO A 92 19.91 1.77 -0.73
C PRO A 92 19.40 0.74 -1.76
N ARG A 93 19.62 0.99 -3.06
CA ARG A 93 19.21 0.06 -4.13
C ARG A 93 19.89 -1.27 -4.05
N ARG A 94 21.19 -1.28 -3.67
CA ARG A 94 21.93 -2.53 -3.51
C ARG A 94 21.46 -3.30 -2.31
N MET A 95 21.10 -2.61 -1.23
CA MET A 95 20.60 -3.24 -0.02
C MET A 95 19.23 -3.91 -0.25
N THR A 96 18.29 -3.24 -0.92
CA THR A 96 17.00 -3.85 -1.26
C THR A 96 17.15 -5.03 -2.22
N ALA A 97 18.05 -4.95 -3.21
CA ALA A 97 18.23 -6.01 -4.19
C ALA A 97 18.97 -7.25 -3.65
N HIS A 98 19.96 -7.06 -2.79
CA HIS A 98 20.83 -8.16 -2.30
C HIS A 98 20.46 -8.66 -0.92
N ASP A 99 20.12 -7.76 -0.02
CA ASP A 99 19.86 -8.09 1.38
C ASP A 99 18.38 -8.44 1.65
N ARG A 100 17.55 -8.46 0.61
CA ARG A 100 16.08 -8.75 0.69
C ARG A 100 15.34 -7.88 1.70
N VAL A 101 15.83 -6.68 1.94
CA VAL A 101 15.15 -5.73 2.81
C VAL A 101 14.09 -4.95 2.02
N GLN A 102 12.95 -4.76 2.65
CA GLN A 102 11.80 -4.09 2.04
C GLN A 102 11.95 -2.57 2.06
N ALA A 103 12.67 -2.05 3.05
CA ALA A 103 12.94 -0.63 3.16
C ALA A 103 14.34 -0.36 3.70
N VAL A 104 14.90 0.78 3.29
CA VAL A 104 16.14 1.31 3.85
C VAL A 104 15.86 2.68 4.43
N ILE A 105 16.13 2.83 5.73
CA ILE A 105 15.96 4.08 6.48
C ILE A 105 17.31 4.77 6.56
N PHE A 106 17.36 6.01 6.13
CA PHE A 106 18.58 6.81 6.12
C PHE A 106 18.54 7.90 7.19
N ILE A 107 19.46 7.85 8.14
CA ILE A 107 19.65 8.84 9.17
C ILE A 107 20.85 9.71 8.75
N PRO A 108 20.63 11.01 8.47
CA PRO A 108 21.72 11.88 8.02
C PRO A 108 22.69 12.20 9.16
N LYS A 109 23.91 12.53 8.79
CA LYS A 109 24.93 13.02 9.73
C LYS A 109 24.45 14.29 10.45
N ASP A 110 24.86 14.45 11.70
CA ASP A 110 24.51 15.58 12.57
C ASP A 110 23.00 15.74 12.83
N ALA A 111 22.20 14.66 12.69
CA ALA A 111 20.77 14.68 12.93
C ALA A 111 20.44 15.09 14.36
N GLN A 112 21.07 14.49 15.38
CA GLN A 112 20.89 14.85 16.78
C GLN A 112 21.29 16.31 17.05
N ALA A 113 22.41 16.76 16.53
CA ALA A 113 22.87 18.13 16.69
C ALA A 113 21.90 19.14 16.06
N SER A 114 21.29 18.81 14.93
CA SER A 114 20.28 19.64 14.26
C SER A 114 18.96 19.68 15.05
N LEU A 115 18.55 18.56 15.63
CA LEU A 115 17.38 18.47 16.52
C LEU A 115 17.57 19.29 17.78
N LEU A 116 18.76 19.27 18.38
CA LEU A 116 19.05 20.03 19.60
C LEU A 116 19.08 21.54 19.34
N ARG A 117 19.64 21.96 18.20
CA ARG A 117 19.66 23.38 17.81
C ARG A 117 18.26 23.92 17.48
N GLY A 118 17.33 23.08 17.08
CA GLY A 118 15.94 23.46 16.80
C GLY A 118 15.73 24.41 15.63
N ALA A 119 16.78 24.68 14.86
CA ALA A 119 16.75 25.64 13.77
C ALA A 119 16.20 25.05 12.45
N GLN A 120 16.25 23.75 12.30
CA GLN A 120 15.85 23.07 11.06
C GLN A 120 15.15 21.73 11.35
N THR A 121 14.20 21.39 10.49
CA THR A 121 13.58 20.06 10.49
C THR A 121 14.56 19.03 9.95
N VAL A 122 14.82 17.98 10.71
CA VAL A 122 15.63 16.84 10.27
C VAL A 122 14.79 15.95 9.36
N ARG A 123 15.28 15.72 8.15
CA ARG A 123 14.64 14.82 7.17
C ARG A 123 15.29 13.45 7.23
N LEU A 124 14.53 12.45 7.64
CA LEU A 124 14.91 11.05 7.50
C LEU A 124 14.52 10.57 6.11
N GLY A 125 15.44 9.94 5.40
CA GLY A 125 15.16 9.35 4.10
C GLY A 125 14.65 7.93 4.25
N THR A 126 13.55 7.58 3.60
CA THR A 126 13.07 6.19 3.53
C THR A 126 12.99 5.76 2.08
N TYR A 127 13.74 4.73 1.74
CA TYR A 127 13.77 4.13 0.42
C TYR A 127 13.00 2.82 0.47
N LEU A 128 11.92 2.73 -0.30
CA LEU A 128 11.00 1.60 -0.30
C LEU A 128 11.16 0.78 -1.58
N ASP A 129 11.13 -0.53 -1.46
CA ASP A 129 10.91 -1.40 -2.60
C ASP A 129 9.41 -1.44 -2.92
N ASP A 130 9.03 -0.98 -4.11
CA ASP A 130 7.63 -0.90 -4.54
C ASP A 130 7.16 -2.15 -5.28
N SER A 131 7.88 -3.24 -5.17
CA SER A 131 7.45 -4.53 -5.73
C SER A 131 6.19 -5.05 -5.05
N ASN A 132 5.94 -4.66 -3.80
CA ASN A 132 4.73 -4.99 -3.05
C ASN A 132 4.10 -3.73 -2.40
N THR A 133 3.29 -3.03 -3.17
CA THR A 133 2.68 -1.75 -2.78
C THR A 133 1.73 -1.87 -1.59
N ALA A 134 1.06 -3.02 -1.43
CA ALA A 134 0.13 -3.24 -0.33
C ALA A 134 0.85 -3.24 1.02
N GLN A 135 2.04 -3.84 1.06
CA GLN A 135 2.87 -3.91 2.26
C GLN A 135 3.45 -2.54 2.65
N ASN A 136 3.78 -1.71 1.67
CA ASN A 136 4.37 -0.40 1.91
C ASN A 136 3.42 0.55 2.67
N GLY A 137 2.10 0.40 2.51
CA GLY A 137 1.12 1.24 3.19
C GLY A 137 1.22 1.15 4.72
N GLY A 138 1.29 -0.05 5.27
CA GLY A 138 1.45 -0.30 6.71
C GLY A 138 2.78 0.24 7.24
N LEU A 139 3.87 -0.03 6.52
CA LEU A 139 5.21 0.43 6.87
C LEU A 139 5.32 1.97 6.90
N ILE A 140 4.76 2.65 5.88
CA ILE A 140 4.73 4.11 5.80
C ILE A 140 3.92 4.69 6.96
N SER A 141 2.75 4.11 7.28
CA SER A 141 1.91 4.56 8.37
C SER A 141 2.65 4.46 9.71
N GLN A 142 3.29 3.33 9.97
CA GLN A 142 4.05 3.10 11.20
C GLN A 142 5.28 4.01 11.32
N LEU A 143 6.02 4.22 10.22
CA LEU A 143 7.14 5.15 10.21
C LEU A 143 6.71 6.59 10.52
N ASN A 144 5.58 7.02 9.98
CA ASN A 144 5.02 8.34 10.28
C ASN A 144 4.59 8.44 11.75
N GLU A 145 3.99 7.39 12.31
CA GLU A 145 3.59 7.34 13.71
C GLU A 145 4.79 7.45 14.66
N ILE A 146 5.83 6.64 14.47
CA ILE A 146 7.07 6.69 15.26
C ILE A 146 7.73 8.08 15.15
N THR A 147 7.75 8.64 13.93
CA THR A 147 8.33 9.97 13.71
C THR A 147 7.51 11.06 14.40
N ALA A 148 6.18 10.96 14.39
CA ALA A 148 5.30 11.89 15.09
C ALA A 148 5.45 11.78 16.61
N GLU A 149 5.55 10.57 17.16
CA GLU A 149 5.79 10.32 18.59
C GLU A 149 7.10 10.94 19.05
N LEU A 150 8.21 10.64 18.34
CA LEU A 150 9.52 11.24 18.66
C LEU A 150 9.52 12.75 18.51
N SER A 151 8.78 13.29 17.55
CA SER A 151 8.61 14.74 17.39
C SER A 151 7.88 15.35 18.59
N ALA A 152 6.81 14.72 19.05
CA ALA A 152 6.01 15.16 20.20
C ALA A 152 6.83 15.08 21.50
N GLU A 153 7.56 14.00 21.73
CA GLU A 153 8.46 13.85 22.89
C GLU A 153 9.51 14.97 22.94
N ARG A 154 10.09 15.29 21.80
CA ARG A 154 11.08 16.37 21.69
C ARG A 154 10.47 17.76 21.88
N ALA A 155 9.27 18.00 21.35
CA ALA A 155 8.55 19.25 21.56
C ALA A 155 8.20 19.45 23.04
N ALA A 156 7.75 18.40 23.73
CA ALA A 156 7.43 18.43 25.16
C ALA A 156 8.64 18.65 26.05
N SER A 157 9.82 18.14 25.66
CA SER A 157 11.06 18.22 26.41
C SER A 157 11.74 19.61 26.35
N ARG A 158 11.22 20.52 25.50
CA ARG A 158 11.81 21.89 25.38
C ARG A 158 11.23 22.84 26.40
N PRO A 159 12.08 23.58 27.13
CA PRO A 159 11.62 24.68 28.02
C PRO A 159 10.88 25.71 27.17
N GLY A 160 9.60 25.95 27.44
CA GLY A 160 8.76 26.90 26.72
C GLY A 160 7.97 26.33 25.50
N GLY A 161 8.01 25.04 25.29
CA GLY A 161 7.39 24.39 24.10
C GLY A 161 5.88 24.56 23.95
N VAL A 162 5.15 24.92 24.98
CA VAL A 162 3.68 25.11 24.96
C VAL A 162 3.27 26.56 24.70
N SER A 163 4.15 27.54 24.99
CA SER A 163 3.83 28.97 24.83
C SER A 163 4.02 29.51 23.38
N ALA A 164 4.65 28.75 22.49
CA ALA A 164 4.93 29.17 21.09
C ALA A 164 3.78 28.97 20.11
N LEU A 165 2.63 28.49 20.57
CA LEU A 165 1.44 28.19 19.72
C LEU A 165 0.76 29.43 19.10
N GLY A 166 1.29 30.63 19.34
CA GLY A 166 0.67 31.87 18.85
C GLY A 166 1.32 32.56 17.65
N GLN A 167 2.46 32.07 17.12
CA GLN A 167 3.15 32.73 16.01
C GLN A 167 3.48 31.75 14.87
N THR A 168 2.69 31.84 13.82
CA THR A 168 2.84 31.07 12.56
C THR A 168 3.95 31.65 11.68
N THR A 169 5.19 31.20 11.86
CA THR A 169 6.29 31.42 10.94
C THR A 169 6.98 30.07 10.64
N ALA A 170 7.73 30.00 9.54
CA ALA A 170 8.44 28.77 9.12
C ALA A 170 9.29 28.13 10.25
N GLY A 171 9.74 28.93 11.22
CA GLY A 171 10.42 28.46 12.41
C GLY A 171 9.51 27.70 13.38
N THR A 172 8.23 27.99 13.40
CA THR A 172 7.25 27.32 14.28
C THR A 172 6.94 25.90 13.78
N GLU A 173 6.95 25.67 12.49
CA GLU A 173 6.76 24.35 11.90
C GLU A 173 7.93 23.39 12.25
N ALA A 174 9.17 23.88 12.22
CA ALA A 174 10.34 23.12 12.65
C ALA A 174 10.34 22.84 14.18
N LEU A 175 9.68 23.68 14.97
CA LEU A 175 9.51 23.48 16.41
C LEU A 175 8.43 22.43 16.73
N LEU A 176 7.35 22.39 15.94
CA LEU A 176 6.22 21.47 16.14
C LEU A 176 6.46 20.11 15.48
N SER A 177 7.21 20.08 14.38
CA SER A 177 7.54 18.84 13.64
C SER A 177 9.03 18.81 13.31
N PRO A 178 9.90 18.59 14.32
CA PRO A 178 11.35 18.60 14.14
C PRO A 178 11.86 17.46 13.26
N LEU A 179 11.04 16.42 13.09
CA LEU A 179 11.35 15.25 12.26
C LEU A 179 10.35 15.14 11.11
N ARG A 180 10.86 14.82 9.93
CA ARG A 180 10.03 14.48 8.76
C ARG A 180 10.59 13.27 8.06
N MET A 181 9.72 12.36 7.68
CA MET A 181 10.06 11.26 6.77
C MET A 181 9.95 11.73 5.32
N GLY A 182 10.97 11.42 4.54
CA GLY A 182 10.96 11.58 3.10
C GLY A 182 10.94 10.20 2.45
N PHE A 183 9.85 9.86 1.77
CA PHE A 183 9.71 8.57 1.10
C PHE A 183 10.18 8.64 -0.34
N ARG A 184 10.92 7.63 -0.77
CA ARG A 184 11.38 7.48 -2.15
C ARG A 184 11.24 6.02 -2.59
N TYR A 185 10.48 5.80 -3.62
CA TYR A 185 10.32 4.47 -4.22
C TYR A 185 11.47 4.17 -5.16
N LEU A 186 12.11 3.02 -4.98
CA LEU A 186 13.31 2.63 -5.76
C LEU A 186 12.94 2.01 -7.10
N SER A 187 11.89 1.21 -7.13
CA SER A 187 11.39 0.51 -8.33
C SER A 187 10.34 1.30 -9.10
N ASN A 188 9.63 2.21 -8.44
CA ASN A 188 8.61 3.06 -9.05
C ASN A 188 8.72 4.51 -8.57
N PRO A 189 9.61 5.32 -9.16
CA PRO A 189 9.90 6.68 -8.69
C PRO A 189 8.71 7.64 -8.80
N THR A 190 7.66 7.29 -9.54
CA THR A 190 6.44 8.10 -9.69
C THR A 190 5.41 7.83 -8.59
N GLY A 191 5.63 6.83 -7.73
CA GLY A 191 4.71 6.48 -6.66
C GLY A 191 3.32 5.97 -7.12
N GLN A 192 3.21 5.56 -8.40
CA GLN A 192 1.96 5.09 -9.01
C GLN A 192 1.72 3.58 -8.80
N GLY A 193 2.25 3.00 -7.74
CA GLY A 193 2.05 1.57 -7.44
C GLY A 193 0.57 1.18 -7.33
N ALA A 194 -0.28 2.06 -6.82
CA ALA A 194 -1.73 1.87 -6.80
C ALA A 194 -2.31 1.66 -8.21
N THR A 195 -1.75 2.32 -9.24
CA THR A 195 -2.20 2.18 -10.63
C THR A 195 -1.96 0.77 -11.16
N GLY A 196 -0.80 0.18 -10.88
CA GLY A 196 -0.49 -1.20 -11.29
C GLY A 196 -1.44 -2.21 -10.63
N THR A 197 -1.72 -2.06 -9.35
CA THR A 197 -2.67 -2.90 -8.62
C THR A 197 -4.07 -2.78 -9.20
N VAL A 198 -4.56 -1.56 -9.43
CA VAL A 198 -5.88 -1.32 -10.04
C VAL A 198 -5.98 -1.93 -11.44
N ILE A 199 -4.94 -1.77 -12.27
CA ILE A 199 -4.92 -2.36 -13.63
C ILE A 199 -4.96 -3.89 -13.54
N ASN A 200 -4.19 -4.51 -12.66
CA ASN A 200 -4.21 -5.95 -12.48
C ASN A 200 -5.57 -6.46 -12.00
N PHE A 201 -6.23 -5.76 -11.07
CA PHE A 201 -7.60 -6.07 -10.66
C PHE A 201 -8.59 -5.94 -11.81
N LEU A 202 -8.52 -4.85 -12.58
CA LEU A 202 -9.39 -4.65 -13.74
C LEU A 202 -9.20 -5.74 -14.79
N LEU A 203 -7.97 -6.13 -15.10
CA LEU A 203 -7.66 -7.22 -16.01
C LEU A 203 -8.20 -8.56 -15.51
N PHE A 204 -7.99 -8.87 -14.23
CA PHE A 204 -8.49 -10.10 -13.61
C PHE A 204 -10.01 -10.17 -13.68
N PHE A 205 -10.71 -9.13 -13.26
CA PHE A 205 -12.17 -9.08 -13.34
C PHE A 205 -12.68 -9.14 -14.78
N SER A 206 -12.04 -8.44 -15.70
CA SER A 206 -12.39 -8.47 -17.11
C SER A 206 -12.28 -9.89 -17.68
N LEU A 207 -11.18 -10.59 -17.44
CA LEU A 207 -10.98 -11.98 -17.87
C LEU A 207 -12.00 -12.92 -17.22
N MET A 208 -12.27 -12.76 -15.94
CA MET A 208 -13.25 -13.56 -15.20
C MET A 208 -14.66 -13.36 -15.76
N PHE A 209 -15.08 -12.11 -16.00
CA PHE A 209 -16.39 -11.82 -16.58
C PHE A 209 -16.53 -12.34 -18.00
N HIS A 210 -15.51 -12.20 -18.83
CA HIS A 210 -15.52 -12.76 -20.20
C HIS A 210 -15.58 -14.29 -20.21
N GLY A 211 -14.81 -14.94 -19.33
CA GLY A 211 -14.83 -16.40 -19.16
C GLY A 211 -16.21 -16.91 -18.75
N LEU A 212 -16.81 -16.27 -17.74
CA LEU A 212 -18.16 -16.60 -17.25
C LEU A 212 -19.23 -16.40 -18.33
N THR A 213 -19.19 -15.28 -19.03
CA THR A 213 -20.14 -14.97 -20.12
C THR A 213 -20.03 -15.99 -21.22
N SER A 214 -18.81 -16.37 -21.60
CA SER A 214 -18.56 -17.41 -22.61
C SER A 214 -19.11 -18.77 -22.21
N LEU A 215 -18.88 -19.19 -20.94
CA LEU A 215 -19.42 -20.43 -20.40
C LEU A 215 -20.95 -20.44 -20.38
N MET A 216 -21.57 -19.30 -20.02
CA MET A 216 -23.03 -19.16 -20.04
C MET A 216 -23.59 -19.28 -21.44
N ILE A 217 -22.97 -18.64 -22.44
CA ILE A 217 -23.38 -18.72 -23.84
C ILE A 217 -23.26 -20.17 -24.36
N ILE A 218 -22.12 -20.84 -24.11
CA ILE A 218 -21.89 -22.23 -24.52
C ILE A 218 -22.90 -23.15 -23.82
N GLY A 219 -23.14 -22.97 -22.53
CA GLY A 219 -24.13 -23.75 -21.78
C GLY A 219 -25.54 -23.61 -22.39
N ARG A 220 -25.94 -22.39 -22.77
CA ARG A 220 -27.22 -22.11 -23.39
C ARG A 220 -27.34 -22.75 -24.76
N LEU A 221 -26.32 -22.64 -25.63
CA LEU A 221 -26.29 -23.25 -26.96
C LEU A 221 -26.42 -24.77 -26.89
N ARG A 222 -25.82 -25.42 -25.89
CA ARG A 222 -25.97 -26.86 -25.67
C ARG A 222 -27.38 -27.25 -25.23
N VAL A 223 -27.97 -26.50 -24.30
CA VAL A 223 -29.32 -26.78 -23.78
C VAL A 223 -30.41 -26.55 -24.84
N THR A 224 -30.23 -25.53 -25.69
CA THR A 224 -31.17 -25.21 -26.77
C THR A 224 -30.99 -26.08 -28.02
N GLY A 225 -29.99 -26.99 -28.05
CA GLY A 225 -29.74 -27.89 -29.20
C GLY A 225 -29.13 -27.19 -30.41
N LEU A 226 -28.89 -25.89 -30.34
CA LEU A 226 -28.31 -25.10 -31.46
C LEU A 226 -26.84 -25.42 -31.73
N TRP A 227 -26.21 -26.26 -30.91
CA TRP A 227 -24.83 -26.70 -31.14
C TRP A 227 -24.70 -27.81 -32.18
N ASN A 228 -25.79 -28.51 -32.50
CA ASN A 228 -25.78 -29.65 -33.39
C ASN A 228 -26.35 -29.34 -34.80
N THR A 229 -26.62 -28.08 -35.10
CA THR A 229 -27.01 -27.57 -36.43
C THR A 229 -25.87 -26.76 -37.02
#